data_2023550cf8b5e03a6f1b2f9812ac1fb6
#
_entry.id   2023550cf8b5e03a6f1b2f9812ac1fb6
#
_cell.length_a   1.000
_cell.length_b   1.000
_cell.length_c   1.000
_cell.angle_alpha   90.00
_cell.angle_beta   90.00
_cell.angle_gamma   90.00
#
_symmetry.space_group_name_H-M   'P 1'
#
loop_
_entity.id
_entity.type
_entity.pdbx_description
1 polymer ?
#
loop_
_entity_poly.entity_id
_entity_poly.type
_entity_poly.pdbx_seq_one_letter_code
_entity_poly.pdbx_strand_id
1 'polypeptide(L)'
;FKITREFSGDRYHVFIDDNKGMFAVAFNMSEQNNPDIVPLSAITLCRLEIDEQREEEEYTDQDGETRSYVPPRYTYSYDYKIKLSVNTPWFDDMDFQLNTFSVEDRERAKMMKYEQLGNQIVSALTGVPVPAYEGMMNQGYPQQGGMMNQGYPQQGGMMNQGCSQQEAGD
;
A
#
# COMPACT_ATOMS: atom_id res chain seq x y z
N PHE A 1 -23.44 16.80 12.52
CA PHE A 1 -22.63 15.87 11.72
C PHE A 1 -23.35 14.52 11.67
N LYS A 2 -23.63 14.04 10.47
CA LYS A 2 -24.30 12.76 10.28
C LYS A 2 -23.41 11.90 9.42
N ILE A 3 -22.95 10.79 9.95
CA ILE A 3 -22.06 9.91 9.23
C ILE A 3 -22.78 9.26 8.04
N THR A 4 -22.29 9.53 6.85
CA THR A 4 -22.80 8.91 5.62
C THR A 4 -21.85 7.85 5.09
N ARG A 5 -20.54 8.00 5.36
CA ARG A 5 -19.53 7.00 5.01
C ARG A 5 -18.50 6.89 6.13
N GLU A 6 -17.97 5.68 6.29
CA GLU A 6 -16.96 5.41 7.28
C GLU A 6 -15.88 4.50 6.69
N PHE A 7 -14.63 4.78 7.01
CA PHE A 7 -13.49 3.95 6.63
C PHE A 7 -12.68 3.66 7.90
N SER A 8 -12.41 2.40 8.16
CA SER A 8 -11.76 1.99 9.39
C SER A 8 -10.39 1.37 9.13
N GLY A 9 -9.34 2.02 9.64
CA GLY A 9 -8.03 1.43 9.77
C GLY A 9 -7.96 0.63 11.08
N ASP A 10 -6.76 0.26 11.48
CA ASP A 10 -6.60 -0.52 12.72
C ASP A 10 -6.93 0.29 13.98
N ARG A 11 -6.61 1.56 13.97
CA ARG A 11 -6.88 2.42 15.11
C ARG A 11 -7.67 3.66 14.75
N TYR A 12 -7.43 4.20 13.58
CA TYR A 12 -8.07 5.44 13.15
C TYR A 12 -9.23 5.17 12.22
N HIS A 13 -10.28 5.94 12.38
CA HIS A 13 -11.49 5.86 11.57
C HIS A 13 -11.72 7.22 10.92
N VAL A 14 -12.10 7.20 9.67
CA VAL A 14 -12.45 8.40 8.91
C VAL A 14 -13.95 8.41 8.73
N PHE A 15 -14.60 9.45 9.21
CA PHE A 15 -16.04 9.61 9.10
C PHE A 15 -16.35 10.78 8.17
N ILE A 16 -17.28 10.61 7.28
CA ILE A 16 -17.66 11.64 6.32
C ILE A 16 -19.15 11.92 6.41
N ASP A 17 -19.49 13.19 6.39
CA ASP A 17 -20.88 13.66 6.23
C ASP A 17 -20.96 14.31 4.85
N ASP A 18 -21.42 13.53 3.85
CA ASP A 18 -21.51 14.00 2.49
C ASP A 18 -22.52 15.14 2.34
N ASN A 19 -23.54 15.17 3.21
CA ASN A 19 -24.57 16.18 3.11
C ASN A 19 -24.05 17.56 3.51
N LYS A 20 -23.11 17.60 4.44
CA LYS A 20 -22.52 18.86 4.89
C LYS A 20 -21.14 19.10 4.31
N GLY A 21 -20.57 18.14 3.61
CA GLY A 21 -19.19 18.24 3.09
C GLY A 21 -18.16 18.32 4.19
N MET A 22 -18.33 17.53 5.26
CA MET A 22 -17.46 17.56 6.43
C MET A 22 -16.88 16.19 6.68
N PHE A 23 -15.75 16.13 7.34
CA PHE A 23 -15.15 14.88 7.76
C PHE A 23 -14.51 14.99 9.15
N ALA A 24 -14.25 13.85 9.77
CA ALA A 24 -13.52 13.75 11.01
C ALA A 24 -12.63 12.50 11.00
N VAL A 25 -11.50 12.58 11.68
CA VAL A 25 -10.61 11.43 11.90
C VAL A 25 -10.57 11.21 13.40
N ALA A 26 -10.93 10.02 13.84
CA ALA A 26 -10.98 9.70 15.26
C ALA A 26 -10.20 8.44 15.58
N PHE A 27 -9.60 8.45 16.77
CA PHE A 27 -8.92 7.30 17.31
C PHE A 27 -9.89 6.66 18.29
N ASN A 28 -10.46 5.53 17.93
CA ASN A 28 -11.50 4.88 18.71
C ASN A 28 -12.81 5.64 18.80
N MET A 29 -13.89 4.96 18.75
CA MET A 29 -15.24 5.49 18.80
C MET A 29 -15.72 5.85 20.19
N SER A 30 -14.84 6.17 21.14
CA SER A 30 -15.33 6.53 22.46
C SER A 30 -15.84 7.97 22.45
N GLU A 31 -16.96 8.18 23.06
CA GLU A 31 -17.59 9.49 23.16
C GLU A 31 -16.70 10.54 23.85
N GLN A 32 -15.62 10.08 24.45
CA GLN A 32 -14.70 10.98 25.14
C GLN A 32 -13.72 11.68 24.21
N ASN A 33 -13.58 11.18 22.99
CA ASN A 33 -12.72 11.82 22.03
C ASN A 33 -13.60 12.63 21.09
N ASN A 34 -13.71 13.89 21.37
CA ASN A 34 -14.48 14.79 20.52
C ASN A 34 -13.60 15.18 19.32
N PRO A 35 -13.71 14.46 18.20
CA PRO A 35 -12.82 14.72 17.08
C PRO A 35 -13.16 16.06 16.43
N ASP A 36 -12.14 16.68 15.85
CA ASP A 36 -12.36 17.91 15.12
C ASP A 36 -13.10 17.61 13.81
N ILE A 37 -14.13 18.33 13.57
CA ILE A 37 -14.92 18.22 12.33
C ILE A 37 -14.42 19.28 11.36
N VAL A 38 -13.96 18.84 10.21
CA VAL A 38 -13.27 19.69 9.24
C VAL A 38 -13.99 19.67 7.90
N PRO A 39 -14.13 20.81 7.24
CA PRO A 39 -14.72 20.82 5.90
C PRO A 39 -13.83 20.07 4.91
N LEU A 40 -14.43 19.28 4.03
CA LEU A 40 -13.69 18.64 2.94
C LEU A 40 -12.99 19.69 2.07
N SER A 41 -13.59 20.86 1.94
CA SER A 41 -13.00 21.95 1.16
C SER A 41 -11.72 22.53 1.76
N ALA A 42 -11.43 22.24 3.02
CA ALA A 42 -10.21 22.70 3.67
C ALA A 42 -9.01 21.81 3.33
N ILE A 43 -9.21 20.67 2.70
CA ILE A 43 -8.11 19.75 2.37
C ILE A 43 -7.25 20.37 1.28
N THR A 44 -5.97 20.51 1.55
CA THR A 44 -5.00 21.04 0.59
C THR A 44 -4.12 19.92 0.03
N LEU A 45 -3.94 18.82 0.76
CA LEU A 45 -3.17 17.65 0.32
C LEU A 45 -3.77 16.42 0.97
N CYS A 46 -3.95 15.36 0.21
CA CYS A 46 -4.32 14.05 0.74
C CYS A 46 -3.72 12.97 -0.15
N ARG A 47 -2.87 12.13 0.44
CA ARG A 47 -2.25 11.04 -0.29
C ARG A 47 -1.96 9.85 0.61
N LEU A 48 -1.91 8.66 0.01
CA LEU A 48 -1.43 7.47 0.69
C LEU A 48 0.10 7.46 0.60
N GLU A 49 0.76 7.30 1.74
CA GLU A 49 2.20 7.16 1.77
C GLU A 49 2.53 5.77 2.32
N ILE A 50 3.36 5.04 1.60
CA ILE A 50 3.77 3.69 1.98
C ILE A 50 5.25 3.72 2.29
N ASP A 51 5.59 3.54 3.57
CA ASP A 51 6.97 3.56 4.02
C ASP A 51 7.52 2.15 4.04
N GLU A 52 8.63 1.92 3.36
CA GLU A 52 9.31 0.63 3.35
C GLU A 52 10.42 0.61 4.38
N GLN A 53 10.50 -0.49 5.10
CA GLN A 53 11.59 -0.74 6.03
C GLN A 53 12.27 -2.04 5.62
N ARG A 54 13.59 -2.10 5.77
CA ARG A 54 14.37 -3.27 5.41
C ARG A 54 15.22 -3.69 6.59
N GLU A 55 15.16 -4.97 6.93
CA GLU A 55 16.01 -5.52 7.97
C GLU A 55 16.82 -6.66 7.41
N GLU A 56 18.09 -6.73 7.76
CA GLU A 56 18.93 -7.83 7.35
C GLU A 56 18.64 -9.02 8.25
N GLU A 57 18.47 -10.19 7.65
CA GLU A 57 18.23 -11.41 8.38
C GLU A 57 19.55 -11.96 8.93
N GLU A 58 19.50 -12.43 10.16
CA GLU A 58 20.64 -13.00 10.83
C GLU A 58 20.29 -14.39 11.38
N TYR A 59 21.28 -15.17 11.68
CA TYR A 59 21.08 -16.47 12.32
C TYR A 59 22.08 -16.63 13.46
N THR A 60 21.78 -17.51 14.42
CA THR A 60 22.67 -17.86 15.51
C THR A 60 23.38 -19.15 15.17
N ASP A 61 24.72 -19.13 15.18
CA ASP A 61 25.50 -20.31 14.86
C ASP A 61 25.59 -21.27 16.07
N GLN A 62 26.34 -22.35 15.91
CA GLN A 62 26.47 -23.34 16.95
C GLN A 62 27.20 -22.81 18.19
N ASP A 63 28.01 -21.78 18.05
CA ASP A 63 28.72 -21.20 19.17
C ASP A 63 27.91 -20.12 19.87
N GLY A 64 26.68 -19.88 19.42
CA GLY A 64 25.81 -18.85 20.00
C GLY A 64 26.06 -17.45 19.49
N GLU A 65 26.86 -17.30 18.45
CA GLU A 65 27.13 -16.00 17.88
C GLU A 65 26.14 -15.66 16.78
N THR A 66 25.76 -14.40 16.70
CA THR A 66 24.87 -13.92 15.65
C THR A 66 25.66 -13.62 14.39
N ARG A 67 25.22 -14.15 13.28
CA ARG A 67 25.90 -14.01 11.99
C ARG A 67 24.91 -13.64 10.88
N SER A 68 25.43 -12.94 9.87
CA SER A 68 24.66 -12.59 8.69
C SER A 68 24.79 -13.70 7.64
N TYR A 69 23.77 -13.83 6.82
CA TYR A 69 23.83 -14.77 5.69
C TYR A 69 24.76 -14.23 4.60
N VAL A 70 25.34 -15.15 3.84
CA VAL A 70 26.19 -14.82 2.69
C VAL A 70 25.63 -15.59 1.47
N PRO A 71 25.06 -14.89 0.50
CA PRO A 71 24.86 -13.44 0.42
C PRO A 71 23.81 -12.94 1.43
N PRO A 72 23.79 -11.65 1.72
CA PRO A 72 22.84 -11.11 2.69
C PRO A 72 21.38 -11.36 2.29
N ARG A 73 20.54 -11.59 3.28
CA ARG A 73 19.10 -11.74 3.10
C ARG A 73 18.41 -10.62 3.85
N TYR A 74 17.32 -10.11 3.26
CA TYR A 74 16.58 -9.00 3.85
C TYR A 74 15.11 -9.32 3.94
N THR A 75 14.48 -8.82 4.99
CA THR A 75 13.04 -8.82 5.14
C THR A 75 12.55 -7.39 4.96
N TYR A 76 11.51 -7.23 4.16
CA TYR A 76 10.91 -5.92 3.91
C TYR A 76 9.56 -5.83 4.60
N SER A 77 9.28 -4.68 5.18
CA SER A 77 7.99 -4.42 5.80
C SER A 77 7.51 -3.02 5.44
N TYR A 78 6.20 -2.81 5.55
CA TYR A 78 5.56 -1.61 5.06
C TYR A 78 4.60 -1.03 6.09
N ASP A 79 4.60 0.29 6.18
CA ASP A 79 3.63 1.03 6.96
C ASP A 79 2.82 1.92 6.03
N TYR A 80 1.51 1.94 6.23
CA TYR A 80 0.59 2.65 5.38
C TYR A 80 0.00 3.80 6.14
N LYS A 81 0.18 5.01 5.64
CA LYS A 81 -0.39 6.18 6.30
C LYS A 81 -1.00 7.15 5.32
N ILE A 82 -1.94 7.91 5.79
CA ILE A 82 -2.54 8.98 5.05
C ILE A 82 -1.87 10.28 5.45
N LYS A 83 -1.29 10.96 4.48
CA LYS A 83 -0.76 12.29 4.64
C LYS A 83 -1.86 13.26 4.27
N LEU A 84 -2.32 14.02 5.24
CA LEU A 84 -3.45 14.91 5.06
C LEU A 84 -3.10 16.30 5.58
N SER A 85 -3.10 17.27 4.69
CA SER A 85 -2.91 18.66 5.07
C SER A 85 -4.21 19.42 4.87
N VAL A 86 -4.54 20.27 5.82
CA VAL A 86 -5.77 21.05 5.81
C VAL A 86 -5.48 22.52 6.10
N ASN A 87 -6.34 23.39 5.63
CA ASN A 87 -6.22 24.81 5.86
C ASN A 87 -7.26 25.23 6.90
N THR A 88 -6.92 25.02 8.17
CA THR A 88 -7.78 25.44 9.29
C THR A 88 -6.99 26.35 10.22
N PRO A 89 -7.66 27.19 11.02
CA PRO A 89 -6.97 28.13 11.91
C PRO A 89 -6.23 27.47 13.07
N TRP A 90 -6.54 26.22 13.38
CA TRP A 90 -6.01 25.57 14.58
C TRP A 90 -5.04 24.43 14.31
N PHE A 91 -4.97 23.90 13.10
CA PHE A 91 -3.97 22.90 12.75
C PHE A 91 -3.82 22.80 11.22
N ASP A 92 -2.68 22.27 10.82
CA ASP A 92 -2.35 22.14 9.40
C ASP A 92 -2.33 20.71 8.90
N ASP A 93 -2.02 19.78 9.76
CA ASP A 93 -1.84 18.37 9.38
C ASP A 93 -2.68 17.43 10.23
N MET A 94 -3.17 16.37 9.57
CA MET A 94 -3.93 15.32 10.23
C MET A 94 -3.42 13.95 9.79
N ASP A 95 -2.11 13.75 9.77
CA ASP A 95 -1.54 12.49 9.31
C ASP A 95 -1.89 11.35 10.25
N PHE A 96 -2.25 10.21 9.69
CA PHE A 96 -2.60 9.04 10.50
C PHE A 96 -2.21 7.73 9.82
N GLN A 97 -1.88 6.72 10.63
CA GLN A 97 -1.44 5.43 10.13
C GLN A 97 -2.60 4.46 10.08
N LEU A 98 -2.67 3.65 9.04
CA LEU A 98 -3.76 2.70 8.82
C LEU A 98 -3.52 1.37 9.51
N ASN A 99 -2.25 0.92 9.57
CA ASN A 99 -1.88 -0.34 10.20
C ASN A 99 -1.21 -0.10 11.56
N THR A 100 -1.44 -1.00 12.50
CA THR A 100 -0.77 -0.93 13.81
C THR A 100 0.59 -1.57 13.76
N PHE A 101 0.69 -2.71 13.10
CA PHE A 101 1.95 -3.44 12.97
C PHE A 101 2.40 -3.42 11.53
N SER A 102 3.71 -3.26 11.31
CA SER A 102 4.26 -3.26 9.96
C SER A 102 3.91 -4.55 9.23
N VAL A 103 3.61 -4.45 7.95
CA VAL A 103 3.17 -5.57 7.13
C VAL A 103 4.37 -6.09 6.36
N GLU A 104 4.69 -7.36 6.53
CA GLU A 104 5.81 -7.97 5.83
C GLU A 104 5.47 -8.24 4.37
N ASP A 105 6.48 -8.26 3.51
CA ASP A 105 6.31 -8.45 2.07
C ASP A 105 5.68 -9.79 1.69
N ARG A 106 5.73 -10.78 2.57
CA ARG A 106 5.06 -12.07 2.35
C ARG A 106 3.56 -12.02 2.64
N GLU A 107 3.10 -11.01 3.35
CA GLU A 107 1.69 -10.89 3.73
C GLU A 107 0.90 -10.11 2.67
N ARG A 108 0.83 -10.68 1.47
CA ARG A 108 0.23 -10.01 0.31
C ARG A 108 -1.21 -9.59 0.51
N ALA A 109 -2.01 -10.38 1.19
CA ALA A 109 -3.42 -10.04 1.43
C ALA A 109 -3.54 -8.77 2.29
N LYS A 110 -2.67 -8.63 3.30
CA LYS A 110 -2.67 -7.43 4.12
C LYS A 110 -2.16 -6.22 3.36
N MET A 111 -1.13 -6.38 2.54
CA MET A 111 -0.61 -5.32 1.71
C MET A 111 -1.72 -4.77 0.80
N MET A 112 -2.47 -5.65 0.16
CA MET A 112 -3.57 -5.25 -0.70
C MET A 112 -4.69 -4.57 0.11
N LYS A 113 -5.01 -5.10 1.28
CA LYS A 113 -6.05 -4.55 2.14
C LYS A 113 -5.77 -3.10 2.51
N TYR A 114 -4.56 -2.81 2.99
CA TYR A 114 -4.23 -1.46 3.41
C TYR A 114 -4.04 -0.49 2.23
N GLU A 115 -3.52 -0.99 1.11
CA GLU A 115 -3.39 -0.17 -0.07
C GLU A 115 -4.76 0.20 -0.63
N GLN A 116 -5.69 -0.73 -0.69
CA GLN A 116 -7.06 -0.46 -1.12
C GLN A 116 -7.75 0.51 -0.17
N LEU A 117 -7.62 0.27 1.13
CA LEU A 117 -8.23 1.15 2.13
C LEU A 117 -7.68 2.57 1.99
N GLY A 118 -6.36 2.72 1.88
CA GLY A 118 -5.74 4.02 1.71
C GLY A 118 -6.22 4.75 0.47
N ASN A 119 -6.31 4.05 -0.65
CA ASN A 119 -6.80 4.64 -1.89
C ASN A 119 -8.28 5.01 -1.82
N GLN A 120 -9.07 4.21 -1.12
CA GLN A 120 -10.49 4.52 -0.91
C GLN A 120 -10.65 5.78 -0.04
N ILE A 121 -9.84 5.92 1.00
CA ILE A 121 -9.88 7.11 1.85
C ILE A 121 -9.48 8.35 1.05
N VAL A 122 -8.39 8.28 0.30
CA VAL A 122 -7.93 9.39 -0.53
C VAL A 122 -9.00 9.79 -1.54
N SER A 123 -9.62 8.81 -2.20
CA SER A 123 -10.69 9.07 -3.15
C SER A 123 -11.89 9.71 -2.47
N ALA A 124 -12.28 9.23 -1.32
CA ALA A 124 -13.43 9.75 -0.60
C ALA A 124 -13.22 11.20 -0.12
N LEU A 125 -12.00 11.52 0.31
CA LEU A 125 -11.69 12.86 0.81
C LEU A 125 -11.40 13.86 -0.30
N THR A 126 -10.87 13.43 -1.44
CA THR A 126 -10.50 14.34 -2.52
C THR A 126 -11.49 14.36 -3.68
N GLY A 127 -12.36 13.37 -3.77
CA GLY A 127 -13.27 13.23 -4.90
C GLY A 127 -12.61 12.66 -6.16
N VAL A 128 -11.35 12.27 -6.09
CA VAL A 128 -10.65 11.69 -7.24
C VAL A 128 -10.96 10.19 -7.30
N PRO A 129 -11.32 9.63 -8.44
CA PRO A 129 -11.66 8.22 -8.54
C PRO A 129 -10.51 7.30 -8.11
N VAL A 130 -10.87 6.15 -7.54
CA VAL A 130 -9.88 5.14 -7.17
C VAL A 130 -9.23 4.58 -8.44
N PRO A 131 -7.89 4.48 -8.50
CA PRO A 131 -7.21 3.90 -9.67
C PRO A 131 -7.61 2.45 -9.88
N ALA A 132 -7.43 1.95 -11.10
CA ALA A 132 -7.66 0.56 -11.40
C ALA A 132 -6.74 -0.33 -10.56
N TYR A 133 -7.24 -1.51 -10.23
CA TYR A 133 -6.53 -2.41 -9.34
C TYR A 133 -5.09 -2.70 -9.76
N GLU A 134 -4.88 -2.96 -11.04
CA GLU A 134 -3.54 -3.21 -11.52
C GLU A 134 -2.62 -2.03 -11.33
N GLY A 135 -3.13 -0.83 -11.51
CA GLY A 135 -2.34 0.36 -11.28
C GLY A 135 -1.97 0.50 -9.83
N MET A 136 -2.88 0.12 -8.93
CA MET A 136 -2.59 0.21 -7.52
C MET A 136 -1.46 -0.72 -7.12
N MET A 137 -1.41 -1.91 -7.70
CA MET A 137 -0.36 -2.83 -7.34
C MET A 137 1.02 -2.32 -7.68
N ASN A 138 1.13 -1.45 -8.64
CA ASN A 138 2.43 -0.99 -9.05
C ASN A 138 2.86 0.33 -8.48
N GLN A 139 1.95 1.06 -7.87
CA GLN A 139 2.29 2.38 -7.48
C GLN A 139 2.99 2.54 -6.19
N GLY A 140 2.74 1.78 -5.24
CA GLY A 140 3.23 2.03 -3.91
C GLY A 140 4.48 1.30 -3.53
N TYR A 141 4.88 0.31 -4.25
CA TYR A 141 5.95 -0.55 -3.80
C TYR A 141 7.22 -0.39 -4.60
N PRO A 142 8.37 -0.50 -3.93
CA PRO A 142 9.62 -0.46 -4.62
C PRO A 142 9.72 -1.62 -5.56
N GLN A 143 10.55 -1.46 -6.51
CA GLN A 143 10.63 -2.42 -7.49
C GLN A 143 11.36 -3.60 -7.22
N GLN A 144 11.51 -4.02 -6.03
CA GLN A 144 12.24 -5.08 -5.76
C GLN A 144 11.88 -6.25 -6.41
N GLY A 145 10.82 -6.51 -6.57
CA GLY A 145 10.51 -7.75 -7.13
C GLY A 145 10.46 -7.77 -8.59
N GLY A 146 10.52 -6.66 -9.13
CA GLY A 146 10.25 -6.63 -10.48
C GLY A 146 11.11 -7.34 -11.34
N MET A 147 12.23 -7.61 -10.84
CA MET A 147 13.04 -8.12 -11.63
C MET A 147 12.85 -9.37 -12.01
N MET A 148 12.16 -10.01 -11.37
CA MET A 148 12.01 -11.22 -11.63
C MET A 148 11.40 -11.48 -12.83
N ASN A 149 10.71 -10.79 -13.28
CA ASN A 149 10.01 -11.06 -14.27
C ASN A 149 10.53 -10.99 -15.47
N GLN A 150 11.55 -10.77 -15.65
CA GLN A 150 11.97 -10.64 -16.71
C GLN A 150 11.93 -11.67 -17.40
N GLY A 151 11.35 -12.19 -17.44
CA GLY A 151 11.09 -12.99 -18.08
C GLY A 151 11.58 -13.87 -18.76
N TYR A 152 11.14 -14.59 -19.07
CA TYR A 152 11.27 -15.51 -19.67
C TYR A 152 10.98 -15.40 -20.99
N PRO A 153 11.80 -15.44 -21.68
CA PRO A 153 11.58 -15.25 -22.93
C PRO A 153 11.06 -16.42 -23.42
N GLN A 154 10.29 -16.56 -23.78
CA GLN A 154 9.73 -17.48 -24.20
C GLN A 154 10.20 -17.97 -25.24
N GLN A 155 10.72 -18.46 -25.58
CA GLN A 155 11.16 -18.93 -26.52
C GLN A 155 10.57 -19.76 -27.11
N GLY A 156 10.12 -19.88 -27.10
CA GLY A 156 9.41 -20.64 -27.52
C GLY A 156 9.54 -21.14 -28.70
N GLY A 157 9.49 -21.71 -28.97
CA GLY A 157 9.40 -22.15 -29.90
C GLY A 157 9.88 -22.21 -30.92
N MET A 158 10.35 -22.47 -31.18
CA MET A 158 10.63 -22.50 -32.05
C MET A 158 10.80 -23.33 -32.78
N MET A 159 10.83 -23.72 -33.12
CA MET A 159 10.89 -24.32 -33.69
C MET A 159 11.03 -25.03 -34.56
N ASN A 160 11.12 -25.46 -34.94
CA ASN A 160 11.14 -26.21 -35.55
C ASN A 160 11.10 -26.37 -36.72
N GLN A 161 11.35 -26.47 -37.21
CA GLN A 161 11.22 -26.59 -38.15
C GLN A 161 11.29 -27.50 -38.93
N GLY A 162 11.13 -27.80 -39.14
CA GLY A 162 10.96 -28.51 -39.87
C GLY A 162 11.50 -28.97 -40.78
N CYS A 163 11.77 -29.49 -41.16
CA CYS A 163 12.25 -29.97 -41.91
C CYS A 163 12.03 -30.61 -42.91
N SER A 164 12.05 -30.63 -43.39
CA SER A 164 11.77 -31.15 -44.27
C SER A 164 12.30 -31.75 -45.17
N GLN A 165 12.59 -32.20 -45.49
CA GLN A 165 12.95 -32.75 -46.20
C GLN A 165 12.82 -33.23 -47.22
N GLN A 166 12.94 -33.50 -47.79
CA GLN A 166 12.80 -33.95 -48.62
C GLN A 166 13.13 -34.68 -49.43
N GLU A 167 13.20 -35.09 -49.92
CA GLU A 167 13.42 -35.78 -50.55
C GLU A 167 13.43 -36.18 -51.58
N ALA A 168 13.62 -36.52 -52.14
CA ALA A 168 13.66 -36.89 -52.98
C ALA A 168 13.65 -37.52 -53.84
N GLY A 169 13.63 -37.88 -54.31
CA GLY A 169 13.49 -38.43 -55.05
C GLY A 169 13.93 -39.01 -56.00
N ASP A 170 14.05 -39.40 -56.50
CA ASP A 170 14.43 -40.04 -57.46
C ASP A 170 14.20 -40.16 -58.28
#